data_51896db034e42b57e1d8223d60cafec1
#
_entry.id   51896db034e42b57e1d8223d60cafec1
#
_cell.length_a   1.000
_cell.length_b   1.000
_cell.length_c   1.000
_cell.angle_alpha   90.00
_cell.angle_beta   90.00
_cell.angle_gamma   90.00
#
_symmetry.space_group_name_H-M   'P 1'
#
loop_
_entity.id
_entity.type
_entity.pdbx_description
1 polymer ?
#
loop_
_entity_poly.entity_id
_entity_poly.type
_entity_poly.pdbx_seq_one_letter_code
_entity_poly.pdbx_strand_id
1 'polypeptide(L)'
;MRVAIRDDDTSYFTTPSELQKAYDFLRPGDCVSLSVVPFSVPIHRDDVFPYGKDLEYGYYDIEKNRELIEYLRSELKKGRYDCLLHGFSHEYKQIDGKWVAEMKWKDEQRIFDELQSGKEHLENLLKCSVKVFVAPNNSIDRRAIFATEKLKMNYSGIIGLNDRKINFKYIKNFIIRWAFRLTRKIQYPGILDYGKHKELSAYTLDSYERLIYEYALCKRLSKPFVIYTHYWQLNSDANSKLLLEKVYKYIKNDGAAIVPLSELF
;
A
#
# COMPACT_ATOMS: atom_id res chain seq x y z
N MET A 1 19.77 1.94 -7.60
CA MET A 1 18.85 1.19 -6.72
C MET A 1 17.42 1.52 -7.10
N ARG A 2 16.46 0.58 -7.01
CA ARG A 2 15.03 0.87 -7.25
C ARG A 2 14.31 1.14 -5.92
N VAL A 3 13.53 2.20 -5.88
CA VAL A 3 12.75 2.65 -4.74
C VAL A 3 11.31 2.86 -5.17
N ALA A 4 10.34 2.52 -4.33
CA ALA A 4 8.95 2.89 -4.55
C ALA A 4 8.43 3.76 -3.39
N ILE A 5 7.59 4.72 -3.74
CA ILE A 5 6.75 5.46 -2.79
C ILE A 5 5.34 4.89 -2.94
N ARG A 6 4.79 4.32 -1.87
CA ARG A 6 3.43 3.80 -1.79
C ARG A 6 2.58 4.76 -0.98
N ASP A 7 1.49 5.21 -1.56
CA ASP A 7 0.46 6.01 -0.90
C ASP A 7 -0.77 5.16 -0.65
N ASP A 8 -1.23 5.08 0.58
CA ASP A 8 -2.41 4.31 0.94
C ASP A 8 -3.65 5.24 1.06
N ASP A 9 -4.85 4.68 0.93
CA ASP A 9 -6.17 5.29 1.15
C ASP A 9 -6.73 6.17 0.02
N THR A 10 -6.17 6.16 -1.20
CA THR A 10 -6.84 6.82 -2.33
C THR A 10 -8.23 6.21 -2.54
N SER A 11 -9.28 7.04 -2.53
CA SER A 11 -10.67 6.56 -2.45
C SER A 11 -11.66 7.56 -3.05
N TYR A 12 -12.97 7.26 -2.98
CA TYR A 12 -14.03 8.22 -3.36
C TYR A 12 -13.86 9.60 -2.72
N PHE A 13 -13.30 9.67 -1.50
CA PHE A 13 -13.15 10.91 -0.73
C PHE A 13 -11.91 11.73 -1.08
N THR A 14 -11.04 11.22 -1.94
CA THR A 14 -9.81 11.87 -2.37
C THR A 14 -10.08 12.88 -3.48
N THR A 15 -9.44 14.04 -3.43
CA THR A 15 -9.47 15.02 -4.50
C THR A 15 -8.17 15.03 -5.31
N PRO A 16 -8.20 15.39 -6.61
CA PRO A 16 -6.98 15.56 -7.41
C PRO A 16 -5.99 16.55 -6.79
N SER A 17 -6.49 17.65 -6.23
CA SER A 17 -5.68 18.69 -5.60
C SER A 17 -4.90 18.19 -4.37
N GLU A 18 -5.47 17.27 -3.59
CA GLU A 18 -4.79 16.66 -2.44
C GLU A 18 -3.62 15.80 -2.89
N LEU A 19 -3.80 14.97 -3.92
CA LEU A 19 -2.72 14.17 -4.48
C LEU A 19 -1.62 15.03 -5.11
N GLN A 20 -2.01 16.07 -5.86
CA GLN A 20 -1.06 17.01 -6.44
C GLN A 20 -0.23 17.71 -5.36
N LYS A 21 -0.88 18.25 -4.33
CA LYS A 21 -0.23 18.93 -3.20
C LYS A 21 0.69 17.99 -2.41
N ALA A 22 0.30 16.74 -2.21
CA ALA A 22 1.11 15.77 -1.47
C ALA A 22 2.45 15.46 -2.18
N TYR A 23 2.45 15.45 -3.53
CA TYR A 23 3.58 14.99 -4.35
C TYR A 23 4.14 16.03 -5.32
N ASP A 24 3.95 17.34 -5.07
CA ASP A 24 4.42 18.45 -5.90
C ASP A 24 5.94 18.53 -6.02
N PHE A 25 6.68 17.96 -5.06
CA PHE A 25 8.15 17.94 -5.02
C PHE A 25 8.79 16.87 -5.92
N LEU A 26 8.02 15.91 -6.44
CA LEU A 26 8.56 14.83 -7.27
C LEU A 26 8.95 15.32 -8.66
N ARG A 27 10.06 14.82 -9.19
CA ARG A 27 10.53 15.14 -10.53
C ARG A 27 9.68 14.43 -11.60
N PRO A 28 9.61 14.99 -12.82
CA PRO A 28 9.05 14.27 -13.96
C PRO A 28 9.74 12.91 -14.13
N GLY A 29 8.96 11.86 -14.38
CA GLY A 29 9.43 10.49 -14.52
C GLY A 29 9.51 9.69 -13.21
N ASP A 30 9.32 10.30 -12.05
CA ASP A 30 9.17 9.57 -10.79
C ASP A 30 7.69 9.15 -10.61
N CYS A 31 7.47 7.97 -10.05
CA CYS A 31 6.13 7.36 -9.90
C CYS A 31 5.76 7.17 -8.44
N VAL A 32 4.51 7.45 -8.08
CA VAL A 32 3.89 7.06 -6.80
C VAL A 32 2.91 5.91 -7.04
N SER A 33 2.97 4.88 -6.22
CA SER A 33 2.02 3.77 -6.29
C SER A 33 0.86 4.02 -5.32
N LEU A 34 -0.30 4.31 -5.87
CA LEU A 34 -1.53 4.59 -5.13
C LEU A 34 -2.26 3.29 -4.81
N SER A 35 -2.43 3.01 -3.51
CA SER A 35 -3.29 1.93 -3.02
C SER A 35 -4.73 2.43 -2.97
N VAL A 36 -5.55 1.95 -3.89
CA VAL A 36 -6.89 2.48 -4.16
C VAL A 36 -7.97 1.61 -3.55
N VAL A 37 -8.91 2.24 -2.84
CA VAL A 37 -10.12 1.62 -2.27
C VAL A 37 -11.28 1.80 -3.24
N PRO A 38 -11.80 0.72 -3.87
CA PRO A 38 -12.82 0.86 -4.93
C PRO A 38 -14.20 1.30 -4.42
N PHE A 39 -14.63 0.83 -3.22
CA PHE A 39 -15.97 1.06 -2.67
C PHE A 39 -15.88 1.51 -1.20
N SER A 40 -15.36 2.70 -0.97
CA SER A 40 -15.05 3.20 0.38
C SER A 40 -16.29 3.33 1.26
N VAL A 41 -16.12 3.10 2.56
CA VAL A 41 -17.11 3.52 3.58
C VAL A 41 -16.58 4.72 4.36
N PRO A 42 -17.45 5.60 4.89
CA PRO A 42 -17.03 6.65 5.80
C PRO A 42 -16.39 6.07 7.06
N ILE A 43 -15.28 6.65 7.50
CA ILE A 43 -14.57 6.22 8.71
C ILE A 43 -14.86 7.20 9.83
N HIS A 44 -15.58 6.74 10.86
CA HIS A 44 -16.02 7.53 12.03
C HIS A 44 -15.27 7.11 13.30
N ARG A 45 -13.96 6.90 13.19
CA ARG A 45 -13.11 6.52 14.32
C ARG A 45 -12.18 7.67 14.68
N ASP A 46 -12.06 7.95 15.98
CA ASP A 46 -11.19 9.01 16.52
C ASP A 46 -9.71 8.64 16.47
N ASP A 47 -9.39 7.33 16.47
CA ASP A 47 -8.02 6.80 16.50
C ASP A 47 -7.42 6.56 15.09
N VAL A 48 -8.18 6.84 14.04
CA VAL A 48 -7.72 6.83 12.64
C VAL A 48 -8.20 8.10 11.93
N PHE A 49 -7.55 8.44 10.81
CA PHE A 49 -7.96 9.62 10.04
C PHE A 49 -9.43 9.46 9.56
N PRO A 50 -10.32 10.39 9.92
CA PRO A 50 -11.75 10.28 9.61
C PRO A 50 -12.03 10.71 8.17
N TYR A 51 -12.41 9.77 7.32
CA TYR A 51 -12.90 10.06 5.98
C TYR A 51 -14.42 10.15 5.96
N GLY A 52 -14.95 11.17 5.26
CA GLY A 52 -16.39 11.28 5.05
C GLY A 52 -17.22 11.32 6.33
N LYS A 53 -16.68 11.86 7.42
CA LYS A 53 -17.31 11.87 8.75
C LYS A 53 -18.71 12.47 8.80
N ASP A 54 -19.04 13.35 7.85
CA ASP A 54 -20.32 14.03 7.75
C ASP A 54 -21.30 13.30 6.79
N LEU A 55 -20.89 12.13 6.28
CA LEU A 55 -21.69 11.32 5.36
C LEU A 55 -22.35 10.14 6.07
N GLU A 56 -23.50 9.73 5.57
CA GLU A 56 -24.18 8.52 6.05
C GLU A 56 -23.33 7.27 5.75
N TYR A 57 -23.45 6.27 6.62
CA TYR A 57 -22.79 5.00 6.39
C TYR A 57 -23.32 4.31 5.13
N GLY A 58 -22.41 3.94 4.24
CA GLY A 58 -22.72 3.28 2.95
C GLY A 58 -21.47 3.09 2.12
N TYR A 59 -21.60 2.35 1.03
CA TYR A 59 -20.52 2.16 0.07
C TYR A 59 -20.50 3.30 -0.95
N TYR A 60 -19.38 4.00 -1.02
CA TYR A 60 -19.13 5.09 -1.95
C TYR A 60 -18.20 4.59 -3.05
N ASP A 61 -18.79 4.34 -4.22
CA ASP A 61 -18.06 3.90 -5.41
C ASP A 61 -17.17 5.02 -5.94
N ILE A 62 -15.87 4.73 -6.09
CA ILE A 62 -14.87 5.69 -6.59
C ILE A 62 -15.23 6.20 -8.00
N GLU A 63 -15.97 5.43 -8.81
CA GLU A 63 -16.44 5.85 -10.15
C GLU A 63 -17.28 7.11 -10.10
N LYS A 64 -18.02 7.33 -9.01
CA LYS A 64 -18.86 8.52 -8.82
C LYS A 64 -18.05 9.81 -8.60
N ASN A 65 -16.77 9.70 -8.23
CA ASN A 65 -15.84 10.83 -8.18
C ASN A 65 -15.20 11.03 -9.57
N ARG A 66 -15.95 11.58 -10.51
CA ARG A 66 -15.53 11.73 -11.91
C ARG A 66 -14.26 12.54 -12.07
N GLU A 67 -14.10 13.62 -11.31
CA GLU A 67 -12.91 14.46 -11.35
C GLU A 67 -11.64 13.66 -10.98
N LEU A 68 -11.70 12.89 -9.91
CA LEU A 68 -10.60 12.01 -9.51
C LEU A 68 -10.29 10.96 -10.57
N ILE A 69 -11.32 10.32 -11.13
CA ILE A 69 -11.13 9.26 -12.15
C ILE A 69 -10.47 9.79 -13.42
N GLU A 70 -10.91 10.93 -13.92
CA GLU A 70 -10.30 11.59 -15.09
C GLU A 70 -8.83 11.95 -14.82
N TYR A 71 -8.57 12.52 -13.65
CA TYR A 71 -7.22 12.84 -13.20
C TYR A 71 -6.34 11.59 -13.11
N LEU A 72 -6.80 10.53 -12.41
CA LEU A 72 -6.02 9.29 -12.25
C LEU A 72 -5.72 8.64 -13.60
N ARG A 73 -6.70 8.57 -14.53
CA ARG A 73 -6.48 8.04 -15.89
C ARG A 73 -5.39 8.81 -16.63
N SER A 74 -5.40 10.14 -16.53
CA SER A 74 -4.39 10.99 -17.16
C SER A 74 -3.00 10.72 -16.59
N GLU A 75 -2.88 10.67 -15.27
CA GLU A 75 -1.58 10.53 -14.60
C GLU A 75 -1.02 9.10 -14.68
N LEU A 76 -1.89 8.07 -14.67
CA LEU A 76 -1.50 6.68 -14.96
C LEU A 76 -0.92 6.54 -16.37
N LYS A 77 -1.57 7.18 -17.37
CA LYS A 77 -1.07 7.18 -18.76
C LYS A 77 0.30 7.86 -18.90
N LYS A 78 0.58 8.86 -18.07
CA LYS A 78 1.89 9.56 -18.03
C LYS A 78 2.94 8.80 -17.22
N GLY A 79 2.58 7.68 -16.57
CA GLY A 79 3.47 6.94 -15.67
C GLY A 79 3.78 7.64 -14.35
N ARG A 80 3.02 8.69 -13.98
CA ARG A 80 3.18 9.39 -12.70
C ARG A 80 2.63 8.59 -11.53
N TYR A 81 1.58 7.80 -11.78
CA TYR A 81 1.01 6.89 -10.78
C TYR A 81 1.03 5.44 -11.25
N ASP A 82 0.97 4.54 -10.28
CA ASP A 82 0.76 3.11 -10.40
C ASP A 82 -0.44 2.75 -9.52
N CYS A 83 -1.33 1.86 -9.97
CA CYS A 83 -2.55 1.51 -9.25
C CYS A 83 -2.40 0.17 -8.55
N LEU A 84 -2.60 0.17 -7.23
CA LEU A 84 -2.64 -1.00 -6.36
C LEU A 84 -4.05 -1.16 -5.77
N LEU A 85 -4.44 -2.37 -5.38
CA LEU A 85 -5.71 -2.62 -4.69
C LEU A 85 -5.55 -2.47 -3.18
N HIS A 86 -6.40 -1.67 -2.53
CA HIS A 86 -6.39 -1.44 -1.07
C HIS A 86 -7.68 -1.94 -0.40
N GLY A 87 -7.82 -3.27 -0.30
CA GLY A 87 -9.06 -3.86 0.16
C GLY A 87 -10.21 -3.68 -0.83
N PHE A 88 -11.42 -3.77 -0.31
CA PHE A 88 -12.66 -3.50 -1.05
C PHE A 88 -13.28 -2.17 -0.60
N SER A 89 -13.41 -2.00 0.73
CA SER A 89 -14.14 -0.86 1.31
C SER A 89 -13.39 -0.12 2.41
N HIS A 90 -12.29 -0.65 2.87
CA HIS A 90 -11.55 -0.18 4.06
C HIS A 90 -12.42 -0.11 5.33
N GLU A 91 -13.42 -0.99 5.41
CA GLU A 91 -14.41 -1.00 6.48
C GLU A 91 -13.83 -1.55 7.79
N TYR A 92 -14.19 -0.91 8.88
CA TYR A 92 -13.95 -1.43 10.23
C TYR A 92 -15.27 -1.92 10.85
N LYS A 93 -15.22 -3.03 11.56
CA LYS A 93 -16.35 -3.55 12.33
C LYS A 93 -16.00 -3.62 13.81
N GLN A 94 -16.93 -3.23 14.65
CA GLN A 94 -16.76 -3.41 16.08
C GLN A 94 -17.19 -4.83 16.48
N ILE A 95 -16.26 -5.62 17.04
CA ILE A 95 -16.48 -6.99 17.51
C ILE A 95 -15.94 -7.08 18.94
N ASP A 96 -16.77 -7.47 19.88
CA ASP A 96 -16.41 -7.55 21.31
C ASP A 96 -15.74 -6.27 21.85
N GLY A 97 -16.26 -5.11 21.46
CA GLY A 97 -15.75 -3.80 21.85
C GLY A 97 -14.42 -3.38 21.18
N LYS A 98 -13.90 -4.16 20.22
CA LYS A 98 -12.67 -3.86 19.49
C LYS A 98 -12.94 -3.60 18.02
N TRP A 99 -12.24 -2.61 17.47
CA TRP A 99 -12.28 -2.37 16.04
C TRP A 99 -11.44 -3.40 15.29
N VAL A 100 -12.06 -4.07 14.34
CA VAL A 100 -11.46 -5.13 13.53
C VAL A 100 -11.43 -4.68 12.05
N ALA A 101 -10.26 -4.71 11.45
CA ALA A 101 -10.07 -4.30 10.06
C ALA A 101 -10.70 -5.29 9.09
N GLU A 102 -11.04 -4.81 7.89
CA GLU A 102 -11.79 -5.46 6.84
C GLU A 102 -11.40 -6.92 6.58
N MET A 103 -10.12 -7.21 6.41
CA MET A 103 -9.63 -8.56 6.09
C MET A 103 -9.68 -9.55 7.28
N LYS A 104 -10.05 -9.09 8.48
CA LYS A 104 -10.05 -9.92 9.69
C LYS A 104 -11.44 -10.38 10.12
N TRP A 105 -12.50 -9.71 9.70
CA TRP A 105 -13.87 -10.06 10.11
C TRP A 105 -14.72 -10.69 9.00
N LYS A 106 -14.32 -10.54 7.74
CA LYS A 106 -14.98 -11.19 6.60
C LYS A 106 -14.54 -12.65 6.46
N ASP A 107 -15.41 -13.53 5.96
CA ASP A 107 -15.06 -14.92 5.63
C ASP A 107 -14.23 -15.00 4.33
N GLU A 108 -13.68 -16.19 4.06
CA GLU A 108 -12.76 -16.40 2.94
C GLU A 108 -13.42 -16.16 1.58
N GLN A 109 -14.67 -16.62 1.40
CA GLN A 109 -15.36 -16.47 0.13
C GLN A 109 -15.70 -14.99 -0.11
N ARG A 110 -16.23 -14.32 0.89
CA ARG A 110 -16.53 -12.89 0.79
C ARG A 110 -15.27 -12.04 0.49
N ILE A 111 -14.15 -12.34 1.15
CA ILE A 111 -12.88 -11.66 0.85
C ILE A 111 -12.48 -11.88 -0.61
N PHE A 112 -12.59 -13.12 -1.10
CA PHE A 112 -12.23 -13.42 -2.49
C PHE A 112 -13.13 -12.66 -3.48
N ASP A 113 -14.45 -12.75 -3.32
CA ASP A 113 -15.42 -12.12 -4.23
C ASP A 113 -15.29 -10.59 -4.24
N GLU A 114 -15.12 -9.98 -3.08
CA GLU A 114 -14.93 -8.54 -2.96
C GLU A 114 -13.60 -8.07 -3.55
N LEU A 115 -12.47 -8.75 -3.28
CA LEU A 115 -11.18 -8.40 -3.88
C LEU A 115 -11.17 -8.62 -5.39
N GLN A 116 -11.85 -9.65 -5.89
CA GLN A 116 -12.03 -9.87 -7.33
C GLN A 116 -12.82 -8.71 -7.96
N SER A 117 -13.99 -8.42 -7.41
CA SER A 117 -14.83 -7.32 -7.89
C SER A 117 -14.11 -5.99 -7.85
N GLY A 118 -13.44 -5.67 -6.73
CA GLY A 118 -12.67 -4.43 -6.59
C GLY A 118 -11.54 -4.30 -7.60
N LYS A 119 -10.79 -5.40 -7.82
CA LYS A 119 -9.72 -5.46 -8.83
C LYS A 119 -10.27 -5.23 -10.23
N GLU A 120 -11.30 -5.98 -10.63
CA GLU A 120 -11.91 -5.86 -11.96
C GLU A 120 -12.51 -4.46 -12.18
N HIS A 121 -13.15 -3.90 -11.15
CA HIS A 121 -13.70 -2.54 -11.20
C HIS A 121 -12.61 -1.50 -11.46
N LEU A 122 -11.51 -1.51 -10.70
CA LEU A 122 -10.40 -0.58 -10.89
C LEU A 122 -9.72 -0.75 -12.25
N GLU A 123 -9.47 -1.99 -12.69
CA GLU A 123 -8.86 -2.28 -13.99
C GLU A 123 -9.72 -1.75 -15.15
N ASN A 124 -11.04 -1.97 -15.08
CA ASN A 124 -11.99 -1.48 -16.07
C ASN A 124 -12.13 0.04 -16.04
N LEU A 125 -12.20 0.61 -14.84
CA LEU A 125 -12.39 2.04 -14.64
C LEU A 125 -11.14 2.84 -15.05
N LEU A 126 -9.97 2.44 -14.59
CA LEU A 126 -8.71 3.18 -14.76
C LEU A 126 -7.92 2.76 -16.01
N LYS A 127 -8.35 1.70 -16.71
CA LYS A 127 -7.67 1.14 -17.89
C LYS A 127 -6.20 0.76 -17.62
N CYS A 128 -5.96 0.16 -16.46
CA CYS A 128 -4.65 -0.29 -16.00
C CYS A 128 -4.71 -1.75 -15.56
N SER A 129 -3.57 -2.32 -15.17
CA SER A 129 -3.49 -3.67 -14.60
C SER A 129 -3.13 -3.59 -13.12
N VAL A 130 -3.96 -4.14 -12.23
CA VAL A 130 -3.74 -4.18 -10.79
C VAL A 130 -3.02 -5.49 -10.42
N LYS A 131 -1.74 -5.38 -10.08
CA LYS A 131 -0.84 -6.52 -9.83
C LYS A 131 -0.46 -6.70 -8.36
N VAL A 132 -0.74 -5.72 -7.52
CA VAL A 132 -0.33 -5.71 -6.12
C VAL A 132 -1.53 -5.41 -5.24
N PHE A 133 -1.65 -6.17 -4.17
CA PHE A 133 -2.59 -5.98 -3.08
C PHE A 133 -1.89 -5.37 -1.86
N VAL A 134 -2.54 -4.41 -1.24
CA VAL A 134 -2.16 -3.79 0.03
C VAL A 134 -3.33 -3.95 0.99
N ALA A 135 -3.12 -4.60 2.13
CA ALA A 135 -4.20 -4.81 3.08
C ALA A 135 -4.53 -3.54 3.86
N PRO A 136 -5.81 -3.15 3.97
CA PRO A 136 -6.24 -2.07 4.85
C PRO A 136 -5.69 -2.23 6.27
N ASN A 137 -5.18 -1.12 6.83
CA ASN A 137 -4.55 -1.10 8.15
C ASN A 137 -3.38 -2.10 8.30
N ASN A 138 -2.72 -2.48 7.20
CA ASN A 138 -1.72 -3.56 7.16
C ASN A 138 -2.18 -4.86 7.86
N SER A 139 -3.49 -5.08 7.95
CA SER A 139 -4.12 -6.18 8.69
C SER A 139 -4.55 -7.28 7.72
N ILE A 140 -3.74 -8.32 7.63
CA ILE A 140 -3.95 -9.45 6.72
C ILE A 140 -3.89 -10.78 7.45
N ASP A 141 -4.58 -11.80 6.93
CA ASP A 141 -4.46 -13.17 7.39
C ASP A 141 -4.48 -14.18 6.21
N ARG A 142 -4.52 -15.46 6.56
CA ARG A 142 -4.46 -16.55 5.58
C ARG A 142 -5.56 -16.48 4.52
N ARG A 143 -6.77 -16.00 4.88
CA ARG A 143 -7.92 -15.92 3.95
C ARG A 143 -7.65 -14.89 2.85
N ALA A 144 -7.17 -13.70 3.23
CA ALA A 144 -6.83 -12.65 2.28
C ALA A 144 -5.61 -13.00 1.42
N ILE A 145 -4.62 -13.72 1.97
CA ILE A 145 -3.50 -14.24 1.18
C ILE A 145 -3.98 -15.26 0.15
N PHE A 146 -4.90 -16.15 0.50
CA PHE A 146 -5.47 -17.11 -0.44
C PHE A 146 -6.20 -16.38 -1.60
N ALA A 147 -6.98 -15.36 -1.31
CA ALA A 147 -7.62 -14.53 -2.33
C ALA A 147 -6.56 -13.84 -3.22
N THR A 148 -5.51 -13.24 -2.63
CA THR A 148 -4.40 -12.62 -3.34
C THR A 148 -3.72 -13.60 -4.31
N GLU A 149 -3.47 -14.84 -3.87
CA GLU A 149 -2.91 -15.91 -4.70
C GLU A 149 -3.81 -16.29 -5.88
N LYS A 150 -5.12 -16.47 -5.63
CA LYS A 150 -6.10 -16.81 -6.68
C LYS A 150 -6.22 -15.71 -7.72
N LEU A 151 -6.16 -14.46 -7.30
CA LEU A 151 -6.24 -13.27 -8.17
C LEU A 151 -4.90 -12.92 -8.83
N LYS A 152 -3.86 -13.74 -8.64
CA LYS A 152 -2.52 -13.58 -9.20
C LYS A 152 -1.89 -12.21 -8.87
N MET A 153 -2.17 -11.69 -7.68
CA MET A 153 -1.56 -10.47 -7.18
C MET A 153 -0.37 -10.80 -6.26
N ASN A 154 0.58 -9.87 -6.16
CA ASN A 154 1.60 -9.85 -5.13
C ASN A 154 1.10 -9.04 -3.92
N TYR A 155 1.79 -9.14 -2.79
CA TYR A 155 1.42 -8.41 -1.57
C TYR A 155 2.52 -7.43 -1.15
N SER A 156 2.13 -6.20 -0.80
CA SER A 156 3.03 -5.23 -0.17
C SER A 156 2.42 -4.72 1.14
N GLY A 157 3.21 -4.77 2.21
CA GLY A 157 2.76 -4.30 3.53
C GLY A 157 3.61 -4.82 4.67
N ILE A 158 3.09 -4.68 5.90
CA ILE A 158 3.68 -5.30 7.08
C ILE A 158 3.33 -6.78 7.07
N ILE A 159 4.34 -7.63 7.00
CA ILE A 159 4.16 -9.06 6.82
C ILE A 159 4.13 -9.75 8.19
N GLY A 160 2.97 -10.33 8.56
CA GLY A 160 2.81 -11.15 9.75
C GLY A 160 3.56 -12.48 9.69
N LEU A 161 3.62 -13.23 10.80
CA LEU A 161 4.38 -14.48 10.89
C LEU A 161 3.51 -15.74 10.66
N ASN A 162 2.22 -15.70 11.00
CA ASN A 162 1.35 -16.89 11.13
C ASN A 162 0.20 -16.95 10.11
N ASP A 163 0.30 -16.21 9.03
CA ASP A 163 -0.81 -15.98 8.10
C ASP A 163 -0.60 -16.63 6.73
N ARG A 164 0.31 -17.58 6.63
CA ARG A 164 0.65 -18.31 5.39
C ARG A 164 0.50 -19.82 5.58
N LYS A 165 0.20 -20.54 4.48
CA LYS A 165 0.22 -21.99 4.47
C LYS A 165 1.65 -22.51 4.64
N ILE A 166 1.85 -23.46 5.56
CA ILE A 166 3.16 -24.06 5.82
C ILE A 166 3.58 -24.90 4.63
N ASN A 167 4.71 -24.54 4.03
CA ASN A 167 5.41 -25.29 2.99
C ASN A 167 6.92 -24.96 3.06
N PHE A 168 7.74 -25.58 2.21
CA PHE A 168 9.19 -25.35 2.21
C PHE A 168 9.58 -23.87 2.00
N LYS A 169 8.91 -23.16 1.06
CA LYS A 169 9.14 -21.74 0.82
C LYS A 169 8.75 -20.89 2.03
N TYR A 170 7.63 -21.22 2.68
CA TYR A 170 7.23 -20.57 3.94
C TYR A 170 8.29 -20.71 5.02
N ILE A 171 8.78 -21.94 5.28
CA ILE A 171 9.79 -22.19 6.30
C ILE A 171 11.07 -21.43 6.01
N LYS A 172 11.56 -21.47 4.76
CA LYS A 172 12.71 -20.68 4.32
C LYS A 172 12.53 -19.19 4.57
N ASN A 173 11.41 -18.62 4.13
CA ASN A 173 11.10 -17.21 4.30
C ASN A 173 10.93 -16.84 5.77
N PHE A 174 10.31 -17.70 6.58
CA PHE A 174 10.18 -17.53 8.03
C PHE A 174 11.56 -17.41 8.70
N ILE A 175 12.46 -18.34 8.42
CA ILE A 175 13.83 -18.35 9.01
C ILE A 175 14.57 -17.07 8.61
N ILE A 176 14.55 -16.69 7.32
CA ILE A 176 15.24 -15.49 6.84
C ILE A 176 14.70 -14.23 7.54
N ARG A 177 13.38 -14.10 7.62
CA ARG A 177 12.72 -12.94 8.25
C ARG A 177 13.02 -12.88 9.73
N TRP A 178 12.96 -14.02 10.42
CA TRP A 178 13.18 -14.10 11.84
C TRP A 178 14.64 -13.78 12.20
N ALA A 179 15.58 -14.39 11.51
CA ALA A 179 17.00 -14.12 11.67
C ALA A 179 17.34 -12.65 11.42
N PHE A 180 16.73 -12.05 10.37
CA PHE A 180 16.94 -10.65 10.04
C PHE A 180 16.35 -9.71 11.10
N ARG A 181 15.15 -10.00 11.59
CA ARG A 181 14.51 -9.22 12.67
C ARG A 181 15.31 -9.27 13.97
N LEU A 182 15.85 -10.43 14.35
CA LEU A 182 16.68 -10.57 15.55
C LEU A 182 18.00 -9.81 15.44
N THR A 183 18.66 -9.90 14.28
CA THR A 183 20.01 -9.35 14.09
C THR A 183 20.01 -7.87 13.72
N ARG A 184 18.97 -7.37 13.03
CA ARG A 184 18.92 -6.01 12.48
C ARG A 184 17.78 -5.15 13.03
N LYS A 185 16.85 -5.75 13.79
CA LYS A 185 15.67 -5.08 14.40
C LYS A 185 14.74 -4.37 13.40
N ILE A 186 14.84 -4.71 12.11
CA ILE A 186 13.99 -4.20 11.03
C ILE A 186 13.37 -5.36 10.23
N GLN A 187 12.40 -5.06 9.37
CA GLN A 187 11.83 -6.04 8.46
C GLN A 187 12.85 -6.45 7.37
N TYR A 188 12.75 -7.70 6.88
CA TYR A 188 13.59 -8.16 5.78
C TYR A 188 13.26 -7.39 4.49
N PRO A 189 14.24 -6.75 3.85
CA PRO A 189 14.00 -5.85 2.72
C PRO A 189 13.85 -6.56 1.37
N GLY A 190 14.07 -7.86 1.33
CA GLY A 190 14.00 -8.61 0.06
C GLY A 190 12.61 -9.09 -0.27
N ILE A 191 12.43 -9.42 -1.53
CA ILE A 191 11.21 -10.07 -2.01
C ILE A 191 11.17 -11.49 -1.43
N LEU A 192 10.05 -11.83 -0.82
CA LEU A 192 9.75 -13.14 -0.27
C LEU A 192 8.89 -13.91 -1.29
N ASP A 193 9.46 -14.92 -1.91
CA ASP A 193 8.75 -15.78 -2.88
C ASP A 193 8.05 -16.94 -2.14
N TYR A 194 6.71 -16.95 -2.16
CA TYR A 194 5.88 -18.05 -1.65
C TYR A 194 5.38 -19.00 -2.75
N GLY A 195 5.78 -18.79 -4.00
CA GLY A 195 5.47 -19.63 -5.16
C GLY A 195 4.29 -19.11 -5.97
N LYS A 196 3.13 -18.94 -5.36
CA LYS A 196 1.94 -18.43 -6.03
C LYS A 196 1.83 -16.90 -5.98
N HIS A 197 2.50 -16.29 -5.02
CA HIS A 197 2.63 -14.84 -4.89
C HIS A 197 4.00 -14.50 -4.32
N LYS A 198 4.37 -13.23 -4.41
CA LYS A 198 5.53 -12.65 -3.77
C LYS A 198 5.10 -11.57 -2.80
N GLU A 199 5.95 -11.30 -1.79
CA GLU A 199 5.69 -10.27 -0.80
C GLU A 199 6.89 -9.34 -0.65
N LEU A 200 6.63 -8.06 -0.44
CA LEU A 200 7.63 -7.04 -0.22
C LEU A 200 7.21 -6.13 0.93
N SER A 201 8.08 -6.00 1.93
CA SER A 201 7.85 -5.10 3.07
C SER A 201 7.95 -3.65 2.66
N ALA A 202 7.11 -2.80 3.28
CA ALA A 202 7.20 -1.36 3.18
C ALA A 202 7.60 -0.77 4.54
N TYR A 203 8.30 0.36 4.53
CA TYR A 203 8.80 1.06 5.70
C TYR A 203 7.98 2.30 5.98
N THR A 204 7.67 2.51 7.26
CA THR A 204 6.85 3.64 7.73
C THR A 204 7.63 4.94 7.62
N LEU A 205 6.94 6.02 7.25
CA LEU A 205 7.47 7.37 7.28
C LEU A 205 7.48 7.88 8.75
N ASP A 206 8.52 7.50 9.53
CA ASP A 206 8.60 7.82 10.97
C ASP A 206 9.76 8.77 11.34
N SER A 207 11.00 8.48 10.94
CA SER A 207 12.12 9.38 11.18
C SER A 207 13.16 9.35 10.06
N TYR A 208 13.86 10.46 9.87
CA TYR A 208 14.89 10.58 8.83
C TYR A 208 16.02 9.58 9.02
N GLU A 209 16.57 9.51 10.22
CA GLU A 209 17.72 8.65 10.57
C GLU A 209 17.39 7.18 10.32
N ARG A 210 16.18 6.76 10.71
CA ARG A 210 15.72 5.39 10.51
C ARG A 210 15.53 5.07 9.04
N LEU A 211 14.85 5.93 8.28
CA LEU A 211 14.62 5.72 6.86
C LEU A 211 15.93 5.67 6.05
N ILE A 212 16.90 6.53 6.38
CA ILE A 212 18.23 6.50 5.74
C ILE A 212 19.01 5.24 6.12
N TYR A 213 18.92 4.79 7.36
CA TYR A 213 19.52 3.51 7.77
C TYR A 213 18.91 2.33 7.00
N GLU A 214 17.58 2.25 6.90
CA GLU A 214 16.84 1.20 6.18
C GLU A 214 17.16 1.24 4.68
N TYR A 215 17.19 2.43 4.07
CA TYR A 215 17.61 2.64 2.69
C TYR A 215 19.05 2.16 2.43
N ALA A 216 20.00 2.58 3.27
CA ALA A 216 21.41 2.19 3.14
C ALA A 216 21.60 0.67 3.27
N LEU A 217 20.83 0.04 4.16
CA LEU A 217 20.84 -1.41 4.32
C LEU A 217 20.25 -2.12 3.10
N CYS A 218 19.11 -1.64 2.56
CA CYS A 218 18.53 -2.15 1.31
C CYS A 218 19.54 -2.03 0.16
N LYS A 219 20.20 -0.87 0.02
CA LYS A 219 21.21 -0.62 -1.01
C LYS A 219 22.39 -1.60 -0.89
N ARG A 220 22.95 -1.78 0.31
CA ARG A 220 24.04 -2.71 0.56
C ARG A 220 23.70 -4.16 0.24
N LEU A 221 22.44 -4.55 0.43
CA LEU A 221 21.95 -5.89 0.13
C LEU A 221 21.45 -6.04 -1.31
N SER A 222 21.53 -5.00 -2.14
CA SER A 222 20.96 -4.96 -3.50
C SER A 222 19.47 -5.32 -3.53
N LYS A 223 18.72 -4.81 -2.55
CA LYS A 223 17.26 -5.01 -2.42
C LYS A 223 16.50 -3.72 -2.69
N PRO A 224 15.23 -3.81 -3.14
CA PRO A 224 14.39 -2.62 -3.30
C PRO A 224 14.10 -1.96 -1.93
N PHE A 225 13.73 -0.69 -1.97
CA PHE A 225 13.29 0.06 -0.80
C PHE A 225 11.90 0.61 -1.06
N VAL A 226 10.96 0.40 -0.16
CA VAL A 226 9.58 0.89 -0.28
C VAL A 226 9.25 1.74 0.93
N ILE A 227 8.89 3.00 0.70
CA ILE A 227 8.36 3.90 1.74
C ILE A 227 6.84 3.93 1.58
N TYR A 228 6.08 3.72 2.67
CA TYR A 228 4.64 3.95 2.62
C TYR A 228 4.24 5.17 3.43
N THR A 229 3.26 5.89 2.92
CA THR A 229 2.72 7.13 3.46
C THR A 229 1.23 7.23 3.10
N HIS A 230 0.62 8.37 3.45
CA HIS A 230 -0.75 8.69 3.09
C HIS A 230 -0.79 10.16 2.64
N TYR A 231 -1.40 10.45 1.50
CA TYR A 231 -1.52 11.81 0.97
C TYR A 231 -2.16 12.77 1.99
N TRP A 232 -3.15 12.30 2.73
CA TRP A 232 -3.81 13.08 3.77
C TRP A 232 -2.88 13.42 4.93
N GLN A 233 -1.96 12.53 5.33
CA GLN A 233 -0.94 12.79 6.33
C GLN A 233 0.03 13.86 5.84
N LEU A 234 0.49 13.77 4.59
CA LEU A 234 1.40 14.75 4.00
C LEU A 234 0.75 16.13 3.87
N ASN A 235 -0.56 16.20 3.69
CA ASN A 235 -1.29 17.44 3.58
C ASN A 235 -1.65 18.08 4.92
N SER A 236 -1.86 17.27 5.96
CA SER A 236 -2.25 17.70 7.30
C SER A 236 -1.06 17.97 8.23
N ASP A 237 0.07 17.29 8.01
CA ASP A 237 1.29 17.43 8.80
C ASP A 237 2.49 17.83 7.94
N ALA A 238 2.86 19.12 8.04
CA ALA A 238 4.00 19.67 7.31
C ALA A 238 5.33 18.97 7.63
N ASN A 239 5.50 18.42 8.84
CA ASN A 239 6.71 17.69 9.21
C ASN A 239 6.81 16.35 8.46
N SER A 240 5.70 15.63 8.30
CA SER A 240 5.65 14.38 7.50
C SER A 240 6.00 14.67 6.02
N LYS A 241 5.45 15.73 5.43
CA LYS A 241 5.79 16.13 4.06
C LYS A 241 7.27 16.48 3.94
N LEU A 242 7.77 17.34 4.83
CA LEU A 242 9.19 17.75 4.85
C LEU A 242 10.14 16.56 5.04
N LEU A 243 9.76 15.60 5.88
CA LEU A 243 10.51 14.36 6.07
C LEU A 243 10.61 13.57 4.77
N LEU A 244 9.48 13.34 4.10
CA LEU A 244 9.46 12.63 2.82
C LEU A 244 10.31 13.34 1.76
N GLU A 245 10.20 14.66 1.66
CA GLU A 245 11.03 15.47 0.75
C GLU A 245 12.53 15.35 1.04
N LYS A 246 12.94 15.38 2.30
CA LYS A 246 14.36 15.21 2.69
C LYS A 246 14.87 13.83 2.33
N VAL A 247 14.10 12.77 2.62
CA VAL A 247 14.45 11.41 2.26
C VAL A 247 14.50 11.25 0.74
N TYR A 248 13.51 11.76 0.01
CA TYR A 248 13.48 11.75 -1.45
C TYR A 248 14.71 12.45 -2.06
N LYS A 249 15.06 13.64 -1.60
CA LYS A 249 16.26 14.38 -2.06
C LYS A 249 17.53 13.56 -1.82
N TYR A 250 17.67 12.95 -0.64
CA TYR A 250 18.81 12.10 -0.33
C TYR A 250 18.93 10.92 -1.29
N ILE A 251 17.86 10.13 -1.48
CA ILE A 251 17.89 8.93 -2.32
C ILE A 251 18.07 9.27 -3.81
N LYS A 252 17.53 10.39 -4.28
CA LYS A 252 17.74 10.88 -5.67
C LYS A 252 19.18 11.32 -5.89
N ASN A 253 19.80 12.01 -4.95
CA ASN A 253 21.21 12.41 -5.01
C ASN A 253 22.15 11.19 -4.99
N ASP A 254 21.72 10.11 -4.34
CA ASP A 254 22.45 8.82 -4.32
C ASP A 254 22.18 7.96 -5.58
N GLY A 255 21.49 8.51 -6.59
CA GLY A 255 21.26 7.87 -7.89
C GLY A 255 20.16 6.81 -7.89
N ALA A 256 19.24 6.82 -6.95
CA ALA A 256 18.11 5.91 -6.95
C ALA A 256 17.04 6.31 -7.98
N ALA A 257 16.42 5.29 -8.60
CA ALA A 257 15.24 5.46 -9.45
C ALA A 257 13.98 5.24 -8.62
N ILE A 258 13.04 6.18 -8.71
CA ILE A 258 11.70 6.04 -8.12
C ILE A 258 10.81 5.40 -9.19
N VAL A 259 10.34 4.20 -8.92
CA VAL A 259 9.64 3.34 -9.88
C VAL A 259 8.30 2.86 -9.34
N PRO A 260 7.39 2.40 -10.21
CA PRO A 260 6.17 1.73 -9.78
C PRO A 260 6.46 0.56 -8.83
N LEU A 261 5.70 0.43 -7.76
CA LEU A 261 5.83 -0.70 -6.83
C LEU A 261 5.55 -2.03 -7.54
N SER A 262 4.60 -2.03 -8.49
CA SER A 262 4.26 -3.21 -9.29
C SER A 262 5.44 -3.75 -10.12
N GLU A 263 6.44 -2.94 -10.42
CA GLU A 263 7.65 -3.35 -11.15
C GLU A 263 8.75 -3.94 -10.25
N LEU A 264 8.60 -3.87 -8.94
CA LEU A 264 9.61 -4.38 -8.01
C LEU A 264 9.56 -5.90 -7.82
N PHE A 265 8.46 -6.58 -8.22
CA PHE A 265 8.23 -8.01 -8.03
C PHE A 265 8.80 -8.93 -9.10
#